data_f6480caca3d40a1c4224b6a2febfde62
#
_entry.id   f6480caca3d40a1c4224b6a2febfde62
#
_cell.length_a   1.000
_cell.length_b   1.000
_cell.length_c   1.000
_cell.angle_alpha   90.00
_cell.angle_beta   90.00
_cell.angle_gamma   90.00
#
_symmetry.space_group_name_H-M   'P 1'
#
loop_
_entity.id
_entity.type
_entity.pdbx_description
1 polymer ?
#
loop_
_entity_poly.entity_id
_entity_poly.type
_entity_poly.pdbx_seq_one_letter_code
_entity_poly.pdbx_strand_id
1 'polypeptide(L)'
;MIRFTFFRLASPSVLHFDFKRRQKEIALFASLINGDANNLEIKRVQVMTEAFKERLKLLDVVGDKSYRAKHFLEEIPDGQMFLIVARHIEDELEYHLYLTQLAKINGVTPEPSTMDRIGSYLWEHYEVRIYKGDDRRRIGVDDKSLRVCRFCGQKMPEVSFKHKSHAISEALGNKGLVCLEECDDCNKRFNETIEQDLVQMMAPHLLMHGISGKNGIPVIKGDGFTMKLDTSTRATLGRDTIKYIFRDMPNSKDPKKILVGINKDYDSFLQYTPQNIYKCLCKYALCLMDASELKYFQDTIAWINEPLTKHKLPPVWHYSVNKESETWERTTAMIIMRRKHMEKDLPYCWAIMIIAGDPYLFIMPFCSLDKYKFVGKSRQDYFMNGIKNMMQNIQFQPRDYCGISPIKTRFRLSFEIPPDCEEGRDYYILEQEAPSALFEE
;
A
#
# COMPACT_ATOMS: atom_id res chain seq x y z
N MET A 1 12.60 20.99 2.98
CA MET A 1 11.65 21.30 1.90
C MET A 1 10.42 21.88 2.57
N ILE A 2 9.80 22.92 2.03
CA ILE A 2 8.55 23.51 2.54
C ILE A 2 7.51 23.26 1.46
N ARG A 3 6.36 22.72 1.84
CA ARG A 3 5.22 22.51 0.93
C ARG A 3 4.11 23.49 1.29
N PHE A 4 3.56 24.15 0.28
CA PHE A 4 2.29 24.86 0.39
C PHE A 4 1.22 24.07 -0.35
N THR A 5 0.13 23.78 0.35
CA THR A 5 -1.05 23.10 -0.19
C THR A 5 -2.25 24.03 -0.08
N PHE A 6 -2.94 24.22 -1.17
CA PHE A 6 -4.13 25.04 -1.30
C PHE A 6 -5.34 24.13 -1.48
N PHE A 7 -6.42 24.43 -0.77
CA PHE A 7 -7.67 23.68 -0.86
C PHE A 7 -8.83 24.62 -1.21
N ARG A 8 -9.67 24.23 -2.17
CA ARG A 8 -10.89 24.89 -2.56
C ARG A 8 -12.01 23.87 -2.81
N LEU A 9 -13.27 24.32 -2.96
CA LEU A 9 -14.41 23.42 -3.18
C LEU A 9 -14.54 22.96 -4.65
N ALA A 10 -14.16 23.83 -5.61
CA ALA A 10 -14.24 23.49 -7.03
C ALA A 10 -13.13 22.50 -7.45
N SER A 11 -13.39 21.68 -8.47
CA SER A 11 -12.38 20.79 -9.05
C SER A 11 -11.42 21.57 -9.98
N PRO A 12 -10.10 21.33 -9.95
CA PRO A 12 -9.41 20.51 -8.97
C PRO A 12 -9.45 21.12 -7.57
N SER A 13 -9.71 20.29 -6.56
CA SER A 13 -9.92 20.79 -5.19
C SER A 13 -8.64 21.04 -4.41
N VAL A 14 -7.50 20.53 -4.89
CA VAL A 14 -6.21 20.61 -4.21
C VAL A 14 -5.10 20.95 -5.19
N LEU A 15 -4.23 21.87 -4.77
CA LEU A 15 -3.01 22.20 -5.49
C LEU A 15 -1.85 22.35 -4.50
N HIS A 16 -0.70 21.74 -4.79
CA HIS A 16 0.48 21.87 -3.91
C HIS A 16 1.75 22.17 -4.68
N PHE A 17 2.69 22.81 -3.97
CA PHE A 17 4.03 23.14 -4.46
C PHE A 17 5.09 22.87 -3.40
N ASP A 18 6.17 22.25 -3.82
CA ASP A 18 7.36 22.03 -3.00
C ASP A 18 8.42 23.09 -3.29
N PHE A 19 9.01 23.65 -2.22
CA PHE A 19 10.05 24.65 -2.28
C PHE A 19 11.29 24.20 -1.50
N LYS A 20 12.47 24.46 -2.04
CA LYS A 20 13.72 24.38 -1.29
C LYS A 20 13.80 25.56 -0.33
N ARG A 21 14.34 25.38 0.89
CA ARG A 21 14.34 26.39 1.98
C ARG A 21 14.87 27.78 1.64
N ARG A 22 15.56 27.98 0.53
CA ARG A 22 16.17 29.27 0.14
C ARG A 22 15.55 29.88 -1.12
N GLN A 23 14.37 29.42 -1.54
CA GLN A 23 13.70 29.99 -2.73
C GLN A 23 12.97 31.27 -2.38
N LYS A 24 13.12 32.30 -3.24
CA LYS A 24 12.47 33.61 -3.07
C LYS A 24 10.94 33.52 -3.04
N GLU A 25 10.38 32.54 -3.72
CA GLU A 25 8.95 32.27 -3.79
C GLU A 25 8.33 31.90 -2.43
N ILE A 26 9.10 31.38 -1.48
CA ILE A 26 8.59 31.07 -0.15
C ILE A 26 8.05 32.34 0.56
N ALA A 27 8.79 33.44 0.46
CA ALA A 27 8.35 34.72 1.04
C ALA A 27 7.07 35.22 0.40
N LEU A 28 6.93 35.03 -0.92
CA LEU A 28 5.75 35.41 -1.66
C LEU A 28 4.54 34.56 -1.24
N PHE A 29 4.67 33.25 -1.17
CA PHE A 29 3.59 32.37 -0.70
C PHE A 29 3.25 32.59 0.77
N ALA A 30 4.26 32.89 1.63
CA ALA A 30 4.04 33.24 3.02
C ALA A 30 3.23 34.52 3.18
N SER A 31 3.45 35.52 2.31
CA SER A 31 2.68 36.79 2.35
C SER A 31 1.20 36.59 2.06
N LEU A 32 0.81 35.57 1.29
CA LEU A 32 -0.60 35.24 1.07
C LEU A 32 -1.33 34.84 2.35
N ILE A 33 -0.62 34.27 3.31
CA ILE A 33 -1.18 33.83 4.59
C ILE A 33 -0.85 34.82 5.72
N ASN A 34 -0.43 36.04 5.40
CA ASN A 34 0.03 37.05 6.38
C ASN A 34 1.14 36.51 7.32
N GLY A 35 1.93 35.56 6.84
CA GLY A 35 3.09 35.00 7.52
C GLY A 35 4.38 35.57 6.97
N ASP A 36 5.47 35.45 7.72
CA ASP A 36 6.82 35.61 7.20
C ASP A 36 7.46 34.24 6.98
N ALA A 37 8.56 34.19 6.21
CA ALA A 37 9.27 32.95 5.90
C ALA A 37 9.86 32.22 7.14
N ASN A 38 9.92 32.91 8.27
CA ASN A 38 10.49 32.39 9.52
C ASN A 38 9.42 31.94 10.52
N ASN A 39 8.17 32.40 10.34
CA ASN A 39 7.05 32.11 11.24
C ASN A 39 5.79 31.76 10.44
N LEU A 40 5.83 30.67 9.69
CA LEU A 40 4.70 30.18 8.92
C LEU A 40 3.67 29.50 9.82
N GLU A 41 2.47 30.05 9.88
CA GLU A 41 1.33 29.30 10.44
C GLU A 41 1.11 28.04 9.61
N ILE A 42 1.05 26.89 10.30
CA ILE A 42 0.95 25.57 9.66
C ILE A 42 -0.35 25.44 8.85
N LYS A 43 -1.43 26.11 9.32
CA LYS A 43 -2.76 26.03 8.70
C LYS A 43 -3.49 27.35 8.83
N ARG A 44 -4.07 27.84 7.74
CA ARG A 44 -4.88 29.05 7.76
C ARG A 44 -6.10 28.95 6.84
N VAL A 45 -7.28 29.25 7.41
CA VAL A 45 -8.51 29.47 6.67
C VAL A 45 -8.53 30.93 6.20
N GLN A 46 -8.82 31.14 4.93
CA GLN A 46 -8.93 32.45 4.30
C GLN A 46 -10.31 32.58 3.66
N VAL A 47 -10.77 33.82 3.54
CA VAL A 47 -11.98 34.15 2.79
C VAL A 47 -11.56 34.86 1.51
N MET A 48 -12.11 34.48 0.37
CA MET A 48 -11.88 35.18 -0.87
C MET A 48 -12.59 36.54 -0.82
N THR A 49 -11.81 37.59 -0.91
CA THR A 49 -12.26 38.99 -0.85
C THR A 49 -11.53 39.80 -1.91
N GLU A 50 -12.06 40.96 -2.28
CA GLU A 50 -11.35 41.88 -3.18
C GLU A 50 -9.94 42.22 -2.66
N ALA A 51 -9.79 42.42 -1.33
CA ALA A 51 -8.47 42.64 -0.74
C ALA A 51 -7.52 41.44 -0.89
N PHE A 52 -8.05 40.21 -0.90
CA PHE A 52 -7.24 39.01 -1.14
C PHE A 52 -6.88 38.89 -2.62
N LYS A 53 -7.82 39.18 -3.52
CA LYS A 53 -7.57 39.22 -4.98
C LYS A 53 -6.47 40.22 -5.34
N GLU A 54 -6.49 41.41 -4.73
CA GLU A 54 -5.38 42.36 -4.90
C GLU A 54 -4.02 41.77 -4.47
N ARG A 55 -3.99 40.98 -3.40
CA ARG A 55 -2.75 40.28 -3.01
C ARG A 55 -2.33 39.21 -4.01
N LEU A 56 -3.24 38.59 -4.73
CA LEU A 56 -2.88 37.62 -5.77
C LEU A 56 -2.06 38.24 -6.90
N LYS A 57 -2.15 39.56 -7.11
CA LYS A 57 -1.29 40.28 -8.06
C LYS A 57 0.20 40.17 -7.73
N LEU A 58 0.54 39.89 -6.46
CA LEU A 58 1.92 39.64 -6.07
C LEU A 58 2.48 38.37 -6.73
N LEU A 59 1.61 37.45 -7.15
CA LEU A 59 1.99 36.22 -7.83
C LEU A 59 2.29 36.40 -9.33
N ASP A 60 2.02 37.58 -9.89
CA ASP A 60 2.32 37.90 -11.31
C ASP A 60 3.82 37.98 -11.62
N VAL A 61 4.65 38.02 -10.60
CA VAL A 61 6.06 38.42 -10.76
C VAL A 61 7.01 37.28 -11.11
N VAL A 62 6.71 35.99 -10.81
CA VAL A 62 7.74 34.95 -10.96
C VAL A 62 7.21 33.51 -11.18
N GLY A 63 7.38 32.99 -12.38
CA GLY A 63 7.46 31.57 -12.66
C GLY A 63 6.16 30.77 -12.69
N ASP A 64 6.24 29.54 -13.20
CA ASP A 64 5.15 28.61 -13.41
C ASP A 64 4.31 28.32 -12.14
N LYS A 65 4.97 28.14 -10.99
CA LYS A 65 4.30 27.84 -9.71
C LYS A 65 3.40 28.98 -9.24
N SER A 66 3.86 30.22 -9.37
CA SER A 66 3.10 31.41 -8.99
C SER A 66 1.91 31.60 -9.90
N TYR A 67 2.07 31.42 -11.21
CA TYR A 67 0.99 31.48 -12.18
C TYR A 67 -0.10 30.44 -11.90
N ARG A 68 0.29 29.19 -11.68
CA ARG A 68 -0.65 28.09 -11.36
C ARG A 68 -1.38 28.33 -10.04
N ALA A 69 -0.69 28.82 -8.99
CA ALA A 69 -1.31 29.15 -7.71
C ALA A 69 -2.33 30.30 -7.87
N LYS A 70 -1.96 31.35 -8.61
CA LYS A 70 -2.85 32.48 -8.89
C LYS A 70 -4.11 31.99 -9.60
N HIS A 71 -3.98 31.29 -10.71
CA HIS A 71 -5.11 30.78 -11.48
C HIS A 71 -6.03 29.88 -10.62
N PHE A 72 -5.45 28.98 -9.82
CA PHE A 72 -6.21 28.14 -8.91
C PHE A 72 -7.01 28.95 -7.88
N LEU A 73 -6.46 30.04 -7.35
CA LEU A 73 -7.11 30.86 -6.33
C LEU A 73 -8.12 31.85 -6.94
N GLU A 74 -7.88 32.38 -8.13
CA GLU A 74 -8.79 33.33 -8.81
C GLU A 74 -10.15 32.71 -9.15
N GLU A 75 -10.20 31.39 -9.32
CA GLU A 75 -11.47 30.67 -9.59
C GLU A 75 -12.35 30.53 -8.33
N ILE A 76 -11.88 30.93 -7.15
CA ILE A 76 -12.66 30.86 -5.91
C ILE A 76 -13.65 32.04 -5.87
N PRO A 77 -14.96 31.76 -5.73
CA PRO A 77 -15.97 32.80 -5.63
C PRO A 77 -15.76 33.73 -4.42
N ASP A 78 -16.19 34.98 -4.56
CA ASP A 78 -16.17 35.96 -3.47
C ASP A 78 -17.00 35.48 -2.29
N GLY A 79 -16.47 35.69 -1.10
CA GLY A 79 -17.06 35.23 0.15
C GLY A 79 -16.82 33.75 0.46
N GLN A 80 -16.34 32.95 -0.50
CA GLN A 80 -16.04 31.56 -0.24
C GLN A 80 -14.75 31.40 0.58
N MET A 81 -14.78 30.51 1.56
CA MET A 81 -13.61 30.15 2.33
C MET A 81 -12.76 29.11 1.61
N PHE A 82 -11.47 29.24 1.75
CA PHE A 82 -10.46 28.30 1.27
C PHE A 82 -9.36 28.09 2.30
N LEU A 83 -8.52 27.08 2.13
CA LEU A 83 -7.54 26.70 3.12
C LEU A 83 -6.14 26.68 2.50
N ILE A 84 -5.15 27.21 3.23
CA ILE A 84 -3.73 27.11 2.91
C ILE A 84 -3.03 26.36 4.05
N VAL A 85 -2.27 25.32 3.71
CA VAL A 85 -1.45 24.55 4.64
C VAL A 85 0.01 24.65 4.23
N ALA A 86 0.86 25.19 5.12
CA ALA A 86 2.27 25.44 4.87
C ALA A 86 3.18 24.35 5.44
N ARG A 87 2.81 23.08 5.25
CA ARG A 87 3.62 21.92 5.63
C ARG A 87 3.38 20.76 4.70
N HIS A 88 4.23 19.76 4.78
CA HIS A 88 3.97 18.49 4.12
C HIS A 88 2.77 17.79 4.80
N ILE A 89 1.81 17.40 4.00
CA ILE A 89 0.71 16.53 4.43
C ILE A 89 1.15 15.11 4.09
N GLU A 90 1.31 14.29 5.12
CA GLU A 90 1.88 12.94 4.98
C GLU A 90 0.81 11.91 4.58
N ASP A 91 -0.46 12.23 4.84
CA ASP A 91 -1.57 11.29 4.75
C ASP A 91 -2.66 11.80 3.81
N GLU A 92 -3.07 10.94 2.87
CA GLU A 92 -4.17 11.21 1.94
C GLU A 92 -5.50 11.46 2.69
N LEU A 93 -5.69 10.78 3.82
CA LEU A 93 -6.83 11.00 4.71
C LEU A 93 -6.84 12.42 5.28
N GLU A 94 -5.67 13.01 5.55
CA GLU A 94 -5.57 14.39 6.00
C GLU A 94 -6.03 15.40 4.93
N TYR A 95 -5.78 15.12 3.64
CA TYR A 95 -6.33 15.93 2.54
C TYR A 95 -7.85 15.90 2.56
N HIS A 96 -8.46 14.74 2.75
CA HIS A 96 -9.92 14.60 2.83
C HIS A 96 -10.50 15.31 4.04
N LEU A 97 -9.82 15.26 5.19
CA LEU A 97 -10.26 16.00 6.39
C LEU A 97 -10.28 17.51 6.13
N TYR A 98 -9.27 18.05 5.46
CA TYR A 98 -9.25 19.46 5.12
C TYR A 98 -10.36 19.84 4.15
N LEU A 99 -10.64 19.03 3.15
CA LEU A 99 -11.75 19.27 2.22
C LEU A 99 -13.11 19.18 2.91
N THR A 100 -13.33 18.17 3.75
CA THR A 100 -14.56 18.02 4.55
C THR A 100 -14.75 19.21 5.49
N GLN A 101 -13.70 19.64 6.18
CA GLN A 101 -13.77 20.83 7.03
C GLN A 101 -14.06 22.07 6.22
N LEU A 102 -13.44 22.22 5.05
CA LEU A 102 -13.66 23.34 4.15
C LEU A 102 -15.10 23.40 3.65
N ALA A 103 -15.68 22.27 3.26
CA ALA A 103 -17.09 22.17 2.88
C ALA A 103 -18.01 22.65 4.02
N LYS A 104 -17.76 22.10 5.23
CA LYS A 104 -18.54 22.45 6.43
C LYS A 104 -18.53 23.95 6.76
N ILE A 105 -17.36 24.59 6.73
CA ILE A 105 -17.26 26.04 7.02
C ILE A 105 -17.87 26.92 5.92
N ASN A 106 -18.01 26.41 4.71
CA ASN A 106 -18.71 27.07 3.61
C ASN A 106 -20.22 26.77 3.57
N GLY A 107 -20.76 26.07 4.60
CA GLY A 107 -22.18 25.70 4.63
C GLY A 107 -22.59 24.70 3.56
N VAL A 108 -21.63 24.06 2.90
CA VAL A 108 -21.87 22.99 1.94
C VAL A 108 -21.89 21.69 2.71
N THR A 109 -22.99 20.97 2.66
CA THR A 109 -23.04 19.58 3.13
C THR A 109 -22.66 18.71 1.94
N PRO A 110 -21.41 18.23 1.84
CA PRO A 110 -21.07 17.30 0.79
C PRO A 110 -21.89 16.03 1.02
N GLU A 111 -22.40 15.43 -0.04
CA GLU A 111 -22.75 14.00 0.02
C GLU A 111 -21.50 13.30 0.54
N PRO A 112 -21.57 12.57 1.66
CA PRO A 112 -20.37 11.99 2.24
C PRO A 112 -19.76 11.05 1.23
N SER A 113 -18.57 11.40 0.74
CA SER A 113 -17.79 10.52 -0.12
C SER A 113 -17.55 9.19 0.60
N THR A 114 -17.23 8.15 -0.15
CA THR A 114 -16.81 6.87 0.48
C THR A 114 -15.68 7.11 1.48
N MET A 115 -14.75 8.04 1.18
CA MET A 115 -13.64 8.39 2.06
C MET A 115 -14.07 9.14 3.33
N ASP A 116 -15.08 9.99 3.28
CA ASP A 116 -15.63 10.65 4.48
C ASP A 116 -16.29 9.64 5.42
N ARG A 117 -16.99 8.66 4.85
CA ARG A 117 -17.59 7.55 5.63
C ARG A 117 -16.53 6.65 6.25
N ILE A 118 -15.50 6.30 5.48
CA ILE A 118 -14.33 5.56 5.97
C ILE A 118 -13.67 6.34 7.09
N GLY A 119 -13.38 7.61 6.85
CA GLY A 119 -12.75 8.49 7.82
C GLY A 119 -13.55 8.56 9.13
N SER A 120 -14.85 8.85 9.09
CA SER A 120 -15.66 9.00 10.29
C SER A 120 -15.70 7.72 11.12
N TYR A 121 -15.95 6.56 10.53
CA TYR A 121 -15.97 5.29 11.25
C TYR A 121 -14.60 4.92 11.83
N LEU A 122 -13.52 5.04 11.04
CA LEU A 122 -12.18 4.72 11.52
C LEU A 122 -11.76 5.67 12.64
N TRP A 123 -12.04 6.97 12.50
CA TRP A 123 -11.71 7.95 13.54
C TRP A 123 -12.49 7.76 14.83
N GLU A 124 -13.73 7.30 14.75
CA GLU A 124 -14.53 7.02 15.94
C GLU A 124 -13.96 5.83 16.72
N HIS A 125 -13.66 4.73 16.04
CA HIS A 125 -13.34 3.46 16.68
C HIS A 125 -11.85 3.16 16.77
N TYR A 126 -11.01 3.66 15.84
CA TYR A 126 -9.62 3.27 15.69
C TYR A 126 -8.63 4.43 15.62
N GLU A 127 -7.44 4.20 16.10
CA GLU A 127 -6.24 4.95 15.73
C GLU A 127 -5.67 4.30 14.47
N VAL A 128 -5.46 5.10 13.42
CA VAL A 128 -4.98 4.63 12.12
C VAL A 128 -3.53 5.05 11.94
N ARG A 129 -2.68 4.12 11.54
CA ARG A 129 -1.28 4.38 11.18
C ARG A 129 -0.99 3.82 9.80
N ILE A 130 -0.40 4.63 8.95
CA ILE A 130 -0.06 4.29 7.57
C ILE A 130 1.46 4.25 7.44
N TYR A 131 1.95 3.18 6.81
CA TYR A 131 3.36 2.97 6.52
C TYR A 131 3.49 2.63 5.03
N LYS A 132 4.15 3.50 4.27
CA LYS A 132 4.41 3.27 2.84
C LYS A 132 5.80 2.68 2.64
N GLY A 133 5.96 1.79 1.67
CA GLY A 133 7.22 1.09 1.42
C GLY A 133 8.39 2.00 1.03
N ASP A 134 8.11 3.22 0.57
CA ASP A 134 9.09 4.27 0.25
C ASP A 134 9.41 5.19 1.45
N ASP A 135 8.67 5.08 2.56
CA ASP A 135 8.98 5.79 3.80
C ASP A 135 10.36 5.40 4.33
N ARG A 136 11.14 6.38 4.73
CA ARG A 136 12.43 6.15 5.38
C ARG A 136 12.27 6.16 6.89
N ARG A 137 11.64 5.12 7.45
CA ARG A 137 11.39 4.99 8.88
C ARG A 137 12.16 3.83 9.49
N ARG A 138 12.76 4.09 10.65
CA ARG A 138 13.41 3.07 11.50
C ARG A 138 12.54 2.89 12.72
N ILE A 139 12.04 1.68 12.92
CA ILE A 139 11.10 1.32 13.98
C ILE A 139 11.85 0.55 15.06
N GLY A 140 11.76 1.01 16.30
CA GLY A 140 12.43 0.42 17.45
C GLY A 140 13.59 1.26 17.96
N VAL A 141 14.39 0.71 18.87
CA VAL A 141 15.48 1.39 19.57
C VAL A 141 16.72 1.50 18.67
N ASP A 142 17.28 2.70 18.55
CA ASP A 142 18.48 2.93 17.72
C ASP A 142 19.74 2.29 18.31
N ASP A 143 19.92 2.33 19.63
CA ASP A 143 21.07 1.69 20.31
C ASP A 143 20.93 0.17 20.29
N LYS A 144 21.85 -0.49 19.59
CA LYS A 144 21.86 -1.95 19.46
C LYS A 144 21.95 -2.69 20.79
N SER A 145 22.65 -2.13 21.78
CA SER A 145 22.85 -2.75 23.08
C SER A 145 21.56 -2.82 23.91
N LEU A 146 20.59 -1.96 23.60
CA LEU A 146 19.30 -1.89 24.27
C LEU A 146 18.19 -2.65 23.55
N ARG A 147 18.47 -3.17 22.33
CA ARG A 147 17.46 -3.88 21.55
C ARG A 147 17.09 -5.22 22.15
N VAL A 148 15.80 -5.47 22.17
CA VAL A 148 15.22 -6.79 22.48
C VAL A 148 14.49 -7.25 21.23
N CYS A 149 14.77 -8.46 20.78
CA CYS A 149 14.09 -8.99 19.60
C CYS A 149 12.60 -9.19 19.86
N ARG A 150 11.74 -8.60 19.01
CA ARG A 150 10.28 -8.66 19.12
C ARG A 150 9.72 -10.08 19.07
N PHE A 151 10.46 -10.99 18.44
CA PHE A 151 10.00 -12.34 18.14
C PHE A 151 10.56 -13.41 19.08
N CYS A 152 11.84 -13.38 19.40
CA CYS A 152 12.43 -14.35 20.31
C CYS A 152 12.65 -13.83 21.74
N GLY A 153 12.46 -12.53 21.97
CA GLY A 153 12.67 -11.91 23.29
C GLY A 153 14.12 -11.79 23.72
N GLN A 154 15.09 -12.24 22.90
CA GLN A 154 16.51 -12.21 23.24
C GLN A 154 17.15 -10.88 22.89
N LYS A 155 18.28 -10.59 23.54
CA LYS A 155 19.10 -9.38 23.38
C LYS A 155 20.57 -9.76 23.17
N MET A 156 21.40 -8.78 22.91
CA MET A 156 22.86 -9.03 22.87
C MET A 156 23.36 -9.45 24.27
N PRO A 157 24.34 -10.36 24.36
CA PRO A 157 25.08 -10.99 23.25
C PRO A 157 24.44 -12.26 22.66
N GLU A 158 23.33 -12.79 23.22
CA GLU A 158 22.67 -14.04 22.81
C GLU A 158 22.23 -14.02 21.33
N VAL A 159 21.88 -12.84 20.82
CA VAL A 159 21.55 -12.63 19.41
C VAL A 159 22.26 -11.40 18.87
N SER A 160 22.34 -11.28 17.53
CA SER A 160 22.93 -10.11 16.88
C SER A 160 21.90 -9.29 16.09
N PHE A 161 22.19 -7.99 15.90
CA PHE A 161 21.43 -7.03 15.11
C PHE A 161 22.36 -6.34 14.09
N LYS A 162 23.14 -7.15 13.35
CA LYS A 162 24.13 -6.66 12.38
C LYS A 162 23.51 -6.27 11.07
N HIS A 163 22.58 -7.07 10.61
CA HIS A 163 21.90 -6.87 9.33
C HIS A 163 20.73 -5.89 9.46
N LYS A 164 20.40 -5.27 8.34
CA LYS A 164 19.22 -4.43 8.22
C LYS A 164 18.00 -5.33 8.02
N SER A 165 17.18 -5.46 9.06
CA SER A 165 15.91 -6.18 8.94
C SER A 165 14.84 -5.24 8.39
N HIS A 166 14.27 -5.55 7.22
CA HIS A 166 13.16 -4.81 6.64
C HIS A 166 11.85 -5.18 7.33
N ALA A 167 11.08 -4.17 7.79
CA ALA A 167 9.80 -4.40 8.46
C ALA A 167 8.78 -5.10 7.54
N ILE A 168 8.82 -4.80 6.26
CA ILE A 168 8.16 -5.49 5.15
C ILE A 168 9.26 -5.93 4.21
N SER A 169 9.17 -7.12 3.62
CA SER A 169 10.20 -7.64 2.72
C SER A 169 10.55 -6.66 1.59
N GLU A 170 11.84 -6.48 1.33
CA GLU A 170 12.32 -5.68 0.20
C GLU A 170 11.85 -6.25 -1.15
N ALA A 171 11.65 -7.56 -1.21
CA ALA A 171 11.13 -8.24 -2.40
C ALA A 171 9.71 -7.78 -2.79
N LEU A 172 8.93 -7.25 -1.83
CA LEU A 172 7.60 -6.68 -2.06
C LEU A 172 7.63 -5.17 -2.35
N GLY A 173 8.81 -4.58 -2.60
CA GLY A 173 8.96 -3.17 -2.95
C GLY A 173 9.22 -2.23 -1.77
N ASN A 174 9.36 -2.72 -0.55
CA ASN A 174 9.78 -1.89 0.58
C ASN A 174 11.24 -1.44 0.42
N LYS A 175 11.49 -0.14 0.46
CA LYS A 175 12.83 0.44 0.34
C LYS A 175 13.36 1.05 1.64
N GLY A 176 12.50 1.43 2.57
CA GLY A 176 12.89 2.27 3.70
C GLY A 176 12.37 1.90 5.08
N LEU A 177 11.31 1.08 5.18
CA LEU A 177 10.78 0.65 6.47
C LEU A 177 11.70 -0.43 7.08
N VAL A 178 12.31 -0.13 8.22
CA VAL A 178 13.29 -1.00 8.89
C VAL A 178 12.86 -1.27 10.31
N CYS A 179 12.79 -2.55 10.69
CA CYS A 179 12.59 -3.00 12.06
C CYS A 179 13.95 -3.19 12.74
N LEU A 180 14.28 -2.34 13.71
CA LEU A 180 15.56 -2.39 14.42
C LEU A 180 15.59 -3.49 15.48
N GLU A 181 14.43 -3.96 15.91
CA GLU A 181 14.24 -4.92 16.99
C GLU A 181 13.85 -6.32 16.46
N GLU A 182 14.35 -6.68 15.29
CA GLU A 182 14.33 -8.04 14.75
C GLU A 182 15.77 -8.52 14.62
N CYS A 183 16.15 -9.58 15.36
CA CYS A 183 17.52 -10.10 15.34
C CYS A 183 17.83 -10.86 14.04
N ASP A 184 19.12 -11.02 13.75
CA ASP A 184 19.59 -11.63 12.51
C ASP A 184 19.06 -13.06 12.31
N ASP A 185 18.93 -13.85 13.39
CA ASP A 185 18.43 -15.24 13.34
C ASP A 185 16.93 -15.28 13.01
N CYS A 186 16.12 -14.44 13.66
CA CYS A 186 14.69 -14.34 13.36
C CYS A 186 14.45 -13.84 11.94
N ASN A 187 15.17 -12.81 11.52
CA ASN A 187 15.10 -12.26 10.16
C ASN A 187 15.46 -13.33 9.11
N LYS A 188 16.54 -14.08 9.32
CA LYS A 188 16.92 -15.17 8.42
C LYS A 188 15.82 -16.23 8.34
N ARG A 189 15.36 -16.71 9.49
CA ARG A 189 14.31 -17.74 9.56
C ARG A 189 13.04 -17.32 8.85
N PHE A 190 12.55 -16.08 9.07
CA PHE A 190 11.32 -15.61 8.44
C PHE A 190 11.48 -15.41 6.93
N ASN A 191 12.64 -14.94 6.48
CA ASN A 191 12.94 -14.83 5.05
C ASN A 191 12.94 -16.21 4.35
N GLU A 192 13.41 -17.26 5.01
CA GLU A 192 13.50 -18.63 4.46
C GLU A 192 12.17 -19.41 4.57
N THR A 193 11.16 -18.86 5.26
CA THR A 193 9.90 -19.53 5.54
C THR A 193 8.69 -18.68 5.11
N ILE A 194 8.14 -17.92 6.06
CA ILE A 194 6.85 -17.22 5.87
C ILE A 194 6.91 -16.11 4.84
N GLU A 195 8.04 -15.38 4.74
CA GLU A 195 8.17 -14.29 3.75
C GLU A 195 8.36 -14.84 2.33
N GLN A 196 9.10 -15.96 2.21
CA GLN A 196 9.28 -16.59 0.91
C GLN A 196 7.94 -17.02 0.30
N ASP A 197 7.03 -17.56 1.10
CA ASP A 197 5.71 -18.00 0.64
C ASP A 197 4.88 -16.82 0.13
N LEU A 198 4.87 -15.69 0.87
CA LEU A 198 4.16 -14.49 0.44
C LEU A 198 4.77 -13.90 -0.84
N VAL A 199 6.09 -13.83 -0.93
CA VAL A 199 6.79 -13.32 -2.13
C VAL A 199 6.49 -14.22 -3.35
N GLN A 200 6.47 -15.54 -3.18
CA GLN A 200 6.12 -16.48 -4.25
C GLN A 200 4.67 -16.30 -4.69
N MET A 201 3.73 -16.19 -3.74
CA MET A 201 2.32 -15.91 -4.07
C MET A 201 2.17 -14.63 -4.88
N MET A 202 2.93 -13.59 -4.54
CA MET A 202 2.84 -12.28 -5.17
C MET A 202 3.73 -12.11 -6.41
N ALA A 203 4.59 -13.08 -6.74
CA ALA A 203 5.57 -12.93 -7.82
C ALA A 203 4.97 -12.49 -9.16
N PRO A 204 3.81 -12.99 -9.62
CA PRO A 204 3.19 -12.50 -10.85
C PRO A 204 2.77 -11.04 -10.78
N HIS A 205 2.13 -10.62 -9.68
CA HIS A 205 1.72 -9.23 -9.48
C HIS A 205 2.94 -8.30 -9.46
N LEU A 206 4.00 -8.69 -8.73
CA LEU A 206 5.25 -7.92 -8.66
C LEU A 206 5.89 -7.75 -10.05
N LEU A 207 5.87 -8.81 -10.87
CA LEU A 207 6.38 -8.77 -12.22
C LEU A 207 5.54 -7.83 -13.09
N MET A 208 4.22 -7.98 -13.07
CA MET A 208 3.31 -7.20 -13.92
C MET A 208 3.34 -5.71 -13.59
N HIS A 209 3.49 -5.36 -12.33
CA HIS A 209 3.58 -3.96 -11.89
C HIS A 209 5.03 -3.43 -11.87
N GLY A 210 6.02 -4.24 -12.29
CA GLY A 210 7.42 -3.82 -12.36
C GLY A 210 8.03 -3.51 -10.99
N ILE A 211 7.57 -4.17 -9.94
CA ILE A 211 8.06 -3.95 -8.57
C ILE A 211 9.38 -4.68 -8.39
N SER A 212 10.42 -3.91 -8.09
CA SER A 212 11.78 -4.38 -7.94
C SER A 212 12.14 -4.58 -6.47
N GLY A 213 12.53 -5.79 -6.10
CA GLY A 213 13.20 -6.11 -4.85
C GLY A 213 14.72 -5.95 -4.93
N LYS A 214 15.43 -6.54 -3.95
CA LYS A 214 16.91 -6.56 -3.92
C LYS A 214 17.53 -7.19 -5.17
N ASN A 215 16.91 -8.24 -5.69
CA ASN A 215 17.38 -9.01 -6.85
C ASN A 215 16.74 -8.56 -8.17
N GLY A 216 16.14 -7.38 -8.21
CA GLY A 216 15.41 -6.87 -9.37
C GLY A 216 13.95 -7.30 -9.41
N ILE A 217 13.34 -7.14 -10.58
CA ILE A 217 11.95 -7.55 -10.84
C ILE A 217 11.92 -9.07 -10.98
N PRO A 218 10.95 -9.77 -10.37
CA PRO A 218 10.85 -11.21 -10.49
C PRO A 218 10.78 -11.68 -11.94
N VAL A 219 11.42 -12.82 -12.22
CA VAL A 219 11.29 -13.55 -13.49
C VAL A 219 10.63 -14.88 -13.18
N ILE A 220 9.52 -15.16 -13.82
CA ILE A 220 8.80 -16.41 -13.67
C ILE A 220 9.31 -17.39 -14.70
N LYS A 221 9.77 -18.54 -14.24
CA LYS A 221 10.29 -19.63 -15.11
C LYS A 221 9.57 -20.92 -14.77
N GLY A 222 9.16 -21.62 -15.81
CA GLY A 222 8.64 -22.97 -15.76
C GLY A 222 9.31 -23.85 -16.82
N ASP A 223 8.88 -25.08 -16.96
CA ASP A 223 9.40 -25.96 -18.03
C ASP A 223 8.94 -25.46 -19.40
N GLY A 224 9.90 -25.05 -20.23
CA GLY A 224 9.63 -24.48 -21.55
C GLY A 224 8.98 -23.09 -21.56
N PHE A 225 8.89 -22.40 -20.41
CA PHE A 225 8.24 -21.10 -20.30
C PHE A 225 9.05 -20.12 -19.45
N THR A 226 9.11 -18.86 -19.90
CA THR A 226 9.68 -17.76 -19.13
C THR A 226 8.83 -16.52 -19.33
N MET A 227 8.47 -15.84 -18.21
CA MET A 227 7.79 -14.56 -18.23
C MET A 227 8.65 -13.53 -17.52
N LYS A 228 8.94 -12.41 -18.17
CA LYS A 228 9.77 -11.32 -17.64
C LYS A 228 9.28 -9.97 -18.10
N LEU A 229 9.51 -8.93 -17.30
CA LEU A 229 9.33 -7.55 -17.71
C LEU A 229 10.54 -7.12 -18.58
N ASP A 230 10.27 -6.55 -19.75
CA ASP A 230 11.27 -5.93 -20.60
C ASP A 230 11.18 -4.41 -20.52
N THR A 231 12.17 -3.81 -19.87
CA THR A 231 12.27 -2.36 -19.74
C THR A 231 12.99 -1.68 -20.89
N SER A 232 13.62 -2.46 -21.79
CA SER A 232 14.35 -1.92 -22.97
C SER A 232 13.41 -1.28 -23.97
N THR A 233 12.14 -1.70 -24.00
CA THR A 233 11.10 -1.14 -24.88
C THR A 233 10.61 0.22 -24.46
N ARG A 234 10.90 0.67 -23.23
CA ARG A 234 10.50 1.99 -22.73
C ARG A 234 11.04 3.13 -23.58
N ALA A 235 12.26 3.00 -24.08
CA ALA A 235 12.90 4.03 -24.92
C ALA A 235 12.24 4.16 -26.31
N THR A 236 11.71 3.06 -26.85
CA THR A 236 11.13 3.01 -28.21
C THR A 236 9.61 3.10 -28.23
N LEU A 237 8.95 2.52 -27.25
CA LEU A 237 7.49 2.43 -27.17
C LEU A 237 6.88 3.36 -26.10
N GLY A 238 7.70 4.05 -25.30
CA GLY A 238 7.24 4.88 -24.18
C GLY A 238 6.72 4.09 -22.98
N ARG A 239 6.78 2.76 -23.01
CA ARG A 239 6.23 1.85 -21.97
C ARG A 239 7.03 0.56 -21.88
N ASP A 240 6.88 -0.12 -20.75
CA ASP A 240 7.43 -1.46 -20.55
C ASP A 240 6.52 -2.51 -21.19
N THR A 241 7.11 -3.62 -21.64
CA THR A 241 6.37 -4.77 -22.17
C THR A 241 6.65 -6.03 -21.36
N ILE A 242 5.67 -6.92 -21.29
CA ILE A 242 5.87 -8.25 -20.70
C ILE A 242 6.21 -9.20 -21.83
N LYS A 243 7.38 -9.84 -21.74
CA LYS A 243 7.81 -10.88 -22.67
C LYS A 243 7.49 -12.25 -22.13
N TYR A 244 6.77 -13.01 -22.94
CA TYR A 244 6.47 -14.41 -22.72
C TYR A 244 7.29 -15.22 -23.71
N ILE A 245 8.15 -16.09 -23.21
CA ILE A 245 9.08 -16.89 -24.00
C ILE A 245 8.72 -18.35 -23.82
N PHE A 246 8.35 -19.02 -24.90
CA PHE A 246 7.99 -20.44 -24.89
C PHE A 246 9.03 -21.22 -25.69
N ARG A 247 9.42 -22.42 -25.22
CA ARG A 247 10.27 -23.34 -25.96
C ARG A 247 9.50 -23.99 -27.07
N ASP A 248 8.26 -24.40 -26.77
CA ASP A 248 7.34 -25.01 -27.71
C ASP A 248 6.02 -24.26 -27.74
N MET A 249 5.38 -24.16 -28.89
CA MET A 249 4.05 -23.52 -28.95
C MET A 249 3.02 -24.35 -28.18
N PRO A 250 2.33 -23.78 -27.22
CA PRO A 250 1.26 -24.48 -26.51
C PRO A 250 0.15 -24.89 -27.51
N ASN A 251 -0.26 -26.16 -27.48
CA ASN A 251 -1.39 -26.63 -28.29
C ASN A 251 -2.68 -25.90 -27.90
N SER A 252 -3.23 -25.13 -28.83
CA SER A 252 -4.52 -24.48 -28.69
C SER A 252 -5.56 -25.16 -29.56
N LYS A 253 -6.80 -25.31 -29.06
CA LYS A 253 -7.93 -25.78 -29.87
C LYS A 253 -8.45 -24.71 -30.83
N ASP A 254 -8.07 -23.46 -30.61
CA ASP A 254 -8.41 -22.32 -31.45
C ASP A 254 -7.13 -21.86 -32.16
N PRO A 255 -7.08 -21.92 -33.52
CA PRO A 255 -5.90 -21.52 -34.28
C PRO A 255 -5.55 -20.02 -34.16
N LYS A 256 -6.44 -19.21 -33.59
CA LYS A 256 -6.22 -17.77 -33.37
C LYS A 256 -5.86 -17.40 -31.92
N LYS A 257 -5.88 -18.37 -30.99
CA LYS A 257 -5.64 -18.10 -29.56
C LYS A 257 -4.69 -19.12 -28.98
N ILE A 258 -3.64 -18.68 -28.34
CA ILE A 258 -2.80 -19.50 -27.49
C ILE A 258 -3.36 -19.42 -26.06
N LEU A 259 -3.87 -20.53 -25.56
CA LEU A 259 -4.23 -20.70 -24.15
C LEU A 259 -3.04 -21.32 -23.44
N VAL A 260 -2.28 -20.51 -22.72
CA VAL A 260 -1.26 -20.99 -21.80
C VAL A 260 -1.95 -21.29 -20.47
N GLY A 261 -2.38 -22.52 -20.29
CA GLY A 261 -2.63 -23.04 -18.95
C GLY A 261 -1.27 -23.31 -18.32
N ILE A 262 -0.86 -22.56 -17.30
CA ILE A 262 0.23 -22.98 -16.44
C ILE A 262 -0.33 -24.13 -15.62
N ASN A 263 -0.30 -25.30 -16.24
CA ASN A 263 -0.78 -26.57 -15.72
C ASN A 263 0.32 -27.27 -14.92
N LYS A 264 -0.03 -28.42 -14.40
CA LYS A 264 0.64 -29.40 -13.57
C LYS A 264 2.18 -29.46 -13.60
N ASP A 265 2.80 -29.11 -14.72
CA ASP A 265 4.23 -29.27 -14.97
C ASP A 265 5.06 -28.01 -14.70
N TYR A 266 4.41 -26.85 -14.48
CA TYR A 266 5.05 -25.56 -14.11
C TYR A 266 5.00 -25.28 -12.61
N ASP A 267 4.74 -26.27 -11.83
CA ASP A 267 4.24 -26.24 -10.47
C ASP A 267 5.25 -25.79 -9.39
N SER A 268 6.53 -25.68 -9.71
CA SER A 268 7.55 -25.60 -8.66
C SER A 268 7.77 -24.22 -8.06
N PHE A 269 7.33 -23.15 -8.71
CA PHE A 269 7.71 -21.81 -8.29
C PHE A 269 6.57 -20.95 -7.69
N LEU A 270 5.33 -21.38 -7.82
CA LEU A 270 4.18 -20.69 -7.22
C LEU A 270 3.47 -21.57 -6.18
N GLN A 271 4.28 -22.26 -5.41
CA GLN A 271 3.80 -23.06 -4.31
C GLN A 271 3.99 -22.28 -3.00
N TYR A 272 2.94 -22.15 -2.22
CA TYR A 272 2.99 -21.49 -0.92
C TYR A 272 2.08 -22.18 0.08
N THR A 273 2.37 -22.00 1.36
CA THR A 273 1.55 -22.51 2.46
C THR A 273 0.65 -21.40 2.96
N PRO A 274 -0.69 -21.56 2.93
CA PRO A 274 -1.62 -20.50 3.30
C PRO A 274 -1.36 -19.93 4.69
N GLN A 275 -1.13 -20.74 5.70
CA GLN A 275 -0.88 -20.26 7.05
C GLN A 275 0.40 -19.41 7.15
N ASN A 276 1.42 -19.68 6.34
CA ASN A 276 2.63 -18.86 6.27
C ASN A 276 2.33 -17.44 5.74
N ILE A 277 1.38 -17.30 4.80
CA ILE A 277 0.93 -16.00 4.33
C ILE A 277 0.38 -15.19 5.50
N TYR A 278 -0.54 -15.78 6.29
CA TYR A 278 -1.12 -15.08 7.43
C TYR A 278 -0.08 -14.73 8.50
N LYS A 279 0.81 -15.66 8.83
CA LYS A 279 1.93 -15.41 9.75
C LYS A 279 2.81 -14.25 9.26
N CYS A 280 3.08 -14.18 7.96
CA CYS A 280 3.89 -13.13 7.35
C CYS A 280 3.20 -11.76 7.44
N LEU A 281 1.90 -11.66 7.12
CA LEU A 281 1.11 -10.44 7.27
C LEU A 281 1.16 -9.93 8.71
N CYS A 282 0.95 -10.83 9.69
CA CYS A 282 1.03 -10.49 11.10
C CYS A 282 2.45 -10.08 11.54
N LYS A 283 3.48 -10.78 11.05
CA LYS A 283 4.89 -10.42 11.30
C LYS A 283 5.19 -8.99 10.86
N TYR A 284 4.75 -8.61 9.66
CA TYR A 284 4.96 -7.24 9.17
C TYR A 284 4.24 -6.20 10.02
N ALA A 285 2.99 -6.46 10.41
CA ALA A 285 2.26 -5.56 11.30
C ALA A 285 2.98 -5.40 12.65
N LEU A 286 3.47 -6.49 13.26
CA LEU A 286 4.23 -6.46 14.51
C LEU A 286 5.56 -5.71 14.38
N CYS A 287 6.23 -5.77 13.23
CA CYS A 287 7.44 -5.00 12.98
C CYS A 287 7.19 -3.49 12.95
N LEU A 288 5.99 -3.06 12.57
CA LEU A 288 5.61 -1.66 12.43
C LEU A 288 4.94 -1.07 13.68
N MET A 289 4.48 -1.91 14.61
CA MET A 289 3.84 -1.47 15.86
C MET A 289 4.84 -0.88 16.85
N ASP A 290 4.34 -0.06 17.76
CA ASP A 290 5.12 0.38 18.92
C ASP A 290 5.46 -0.80 19.82
N ALA A 291 6.66 -0.81 20.38
CA ALA A 291 7.10 -1.88 21.28
C ALA A 291 6.18 -2.07 22.50
N SER A 292 5.56 -0.99 23.00
CA SER A 292 4.60 -1.02 24.12
C SER A 292 3.33 -1.83 23.83
N GLU A 293 2.98 -2.00 22.55
CA GLU A 293 1.80 -2.76 22.12
C GLU A 293 2.05 -4.27 22.06
N LEU A 294 3.31 -4.70 21.88
CA LEU A 294 3.67 -6.10 21.68
C LEU A 294 3.24 -6.99 22.84
N LYS A 295 3.09 -6.44 24.03
CA LYS A 295 2.59 -7.17 25.23
C LYS A 295 1.19 -7.75 25.02
N TYR A 296 0.38 -7.17 24.16
CA TYR A 296 -0.98 -7.66 23.86
C TYR A 296 -1.00 -8.75 22.79
N PHE A 297 0.13 -8.97 22.10
CA PHE A 297 0.27 -9.90 20.97
C PHE A 297 1.26 -11.05 21.25
N GLN A 298 1.52 -11.38 22.54
CA GLN A 298 2.47 -12.44 22.88
C GLN A 298 2.03 -13.79 22.30
N ASP A 299 0.74 -14.11 22.33
CA ASP A 299 0.23 -15.36 21.73
C ASP A 299 0.29 -15.31 20.19
N THR A 300 0.13 -14.15 19.56
CA THR A 300 0.36 -13.97 18.12
C THR A 300 1.84 -14.21 17.77
N ILE A 301 2.76 -13.66 18.56
CA ILE A 301 4.21 -13.85 18.39
C ILE A 301 4.60 -15.32 18.58
N ALA A 302 4.05 -15.97 19.61
CA ALA A 302 4.26 -17.40 19.85
C ALA A 302 3.80 -18.22 18.64
N TRP A 303 2.58 -17.98 18.16
CA TRP A 303 2.03 -18.64 16.98
C TRP A 303 2.86 -18.42 15.70
N ILE A 304 3.41 -17.21 15.48
CA ILE A 304 4.31 -16.95 14.34
C ILE A 304 5.58 -17.82 14.44
N ASN A 305 6.10 -17.99 15.65
CA ASN A 305 7.33 -18.75 15.93
C ASN A 305 7.14 -20.27 15.90
N GLU A 306 5.92 -20.75 16.17
CA GLU A 306 5.60 -22.18 16.19
C GLU A 306 5.67 -22.83 14.81
N PRO A 307 5.91 -24.14 14.73
CA PRO A 307 5.67 -24.92 13.53
C PRO A 307 4.23 -24.77 13.03
N LEU A 308 3.99 -25.11 11.78
CA LEU A 308 2.63 -25.08 11.20
C LEU A 308 1.74 -26.09 11.93
N THR A 309 0.69 -25.59 12.55
CA THR A 309 -0.32 -26.37 13.28
C THR A 309 -1.72 -25.90 12.89
N LYS A 310 -2.71 -26.79 13.05
CA LYS A 310 -4.10 -26.46 12.69
C LYS A 310 -4.68 -25.46 13.68
N HIS A 311 -4.88 -24.24 13.22
CA HIS A 311 -5.59 -23.18 13.94
C HIS A 311 -6.85 -22.76 13.18
N LYS A 312 -7.88 -22.38 13.91
CA LYS A 312 -9.00 -21.60 13.33
C LYS A 312 -8.60 -20.12 13.39
N LEU A 313 -8.40 -19.52 12.25
CA LEU A 313 -8.02 -18.11 12.09
C LEU A 313 -9.19 -17.33 11.48
N PRO A 314 -9.30 -16.00 11.71
CA PRO A 314 -10.17 -15.16 10.91
C PRO A 314 -9.77 -15.27 9.43
N PRO A 315 -10.69 -15.11 8.48
CA PRO A 315 -10.30 -15.03 7.07
C PRO A 315 -9.48 -13.76 6.81
N VAL A 316 -8.71 -13.78 5.74
CA VAL A 316 -8.15 -12.58 5.13
C VAL A 316 -9.11 -12.18 4.01
N TRP A 317 -9.56 -10.91 4.01
CA TRP A 317 -10.43 -10.41 2.96
C TRP A 317 -9.62 -9.71 1.89
N HIS A 318 -9.79 -10.18 0.69
CA HIS A 318 -9.26 -9.55 -0.50
C HIS A 318 -10.35 -8.69 -1.14
N TYR A 319 -9.99 -7.58 -1.76
CA TYR A 319 -10.95 -6.76 -2.50
C TYR A 319 -10.27 -6.10 -3.69
N SER A 320 -11.03 -5.95 -4.78
CA SER A 320 -10.55 -5.23 -5.94
C SER A 320 -10.88 -3.76 -5.79
N VAL A 321 -9.89 -2.91 -5.98
CA VAL A 321 -10.10 -1.46 -6.09
C VAL A 321 -10.37 -1.14 -7.56
N ASN A 322 -11.47 -0.41 -7.86
CA ASN A 322 -11.75 0.02 -9.22
C ASN A 322 -10.58 0.83 -9.77
N LYS A 323 -10.19 0.51 -11.01
CA LYS A 323 -8.95 0.91 -11.70
C LYS A 323 -8.78 2.41 -11.98
N GLU A 324 -9.65 3.29 -11.52
CA GLU A 324 -9.57 4.73 -11.82
C GLU A 324 -8.48 5.48 -11.02
N SER A 325 -7.84 4.84 -10.02
CA SER A 325 -6.72 5.45 -9.30
C SER A 325 -5.41 4.76 -9.64
N GLU A 326 -4.70 5.24 -10.64
CA GLU A 326 -3.33 4.82 -11.02
C GLU A 326 -2.30 4.91 -9.88
N THR A 327 -2.66 5.55 -8.77
CA THR A 327 -1.76 5.84 -7.65
C THR A 327 -1.41 4.63 -6.77
N TRP A 328 -2.22 3.56 -6.79
CA TRP A 328 -2.02 2.39 -5.92
C TRP A 328 -1.35 1.19 -6.60
N GLU A 329 -1.29 1.16 -7.94
CA GLU A 329 -0.83 -0.01 -8.71
C GLU A 329 0.61 -0.47 -8.40
N ARG A 330 1.47 0.43 -7.92
CA ARG A 330 2.87 0.10 -7.59
C ARG A 330 3.19 0.28 -6.12
N THR A 331 2.19 0.51 -5.30
CA THR A 331 2.40 0.83 -3.89
C THR A 331 2.47 -0.44 -3.05
N THR A 332 3.45 -0.47 -2.16
CA THR A 332 3.46 -1.40 -1.03
C THR A 332 3.25 -0.58 0.23
N ALA A 333 2.19 -0.90 0.98
CA ALA A 333 1.85 -0.16 2.18
C ALA A 333 1.20 -1.08 3.23
N MET A 334 1.32 -0.69 4.49
CA MET A 334 0.60 -1.29 5.61
C MET A 334 -0.19 -0.22 6.33
N ILE A 335 -1.49 -0.43 6.48
CA ILE A 335 -2.39 0.42 7.25
C ILE A 335 -2.81 -0.37 8.47
N ILE A 336 -2.46 0.11 9.66
CA ILE A 336 -2.76 -0.56 10.92
C ILE A 336 -3.83 0.23 11.66
N MET A 337 -4.92 -0.43 12.01
CA MET A 337 -6.02 0.11 12.78
C MET A 337 -6.01 -0.49 14.18
N ARG A 338 -5.85 0.36 15.19
CA ARG A 338 -5.83 0.00 16.60
C ARG A 338 -7.03 0.61 17.31
N ARG A 339 -7.83 -0.21 17.99
CA ARG A 339 -9.04 0.24 18.70
C ARG A 339 -8.72 1.25 19.79
N LYS A 340 -9.43 2.37 19.81
CA LYS A 340 -9.26 3.45 20.79
C LYS A 340 -9.96 3.20 22.13
N HIS A 341 -11.12 2.56 22.10
CA HIS A 341 -12.02 2.44 23.24
C HIS A 341 -12.26 0.99 23.65
N MET A 342 -12.93 0.80 24.79
CA MET A 342 -13.21 -0.50 25.38
C MET A 342 -14.34 -1.28 24.67
N GLU A 343 -14.67 -0.95 23.44
CA GLU A 343 -15.62 -1.69 22.60
C GLU A 343 -15.10 -3.09 22.25
N LYS A 344 -15.23 -4.00 23.21
CA LYS A 344 -14.67 -5.36 23.10
C LYS A 344 -15.33 -6.22 22.02
N ASP A 345 -16.35 -5.72 21.33
CA ASP A 345 -17.04 -6.45 20.25
C ASP A 345 -16.37 -6.30 18.88
N LEU A 346 -15.48 -5.29 18.72
CA LEU A 346 -14.63 -5.10 17.56
C LEU A 346 -13.22 -5.65 17.84
N PRO A 347 -12.45 -6.08 16.80
CA PRO A 347 -11.07 -6.50 16.99
C PRO A 347 -10.21 -5.35 17.52
N TYR A 348 -9.30 -5.66 18.43
CA TYR A 348 -8.36 -4.66 18.95
C TYR A 348 -7.45 -4.14 17.86
N CYS A 349 -6.97 -5.01 17.01
CA CYS A 349 -6.11 -4.63 15.90
C CYS A 349 -6.46 -5.42 14.63
N TRP A 350 -6.58 -4.70 13.55
CA TRP A 350 -6.66 -5.24 12.20
C TRP A 350 -5.84 -4.37 11.26
N ALA A 351 -5.49 -4.89 10.11
CA ALA A 351 -4.66 -4.17 9.18
C ALA A 351 -5.06 -4.44 7.73
N ILE A 352 -4.63 -3.53 6.85
CA ILE A 352 -4.66 -3.72 5.41
C ILE A 352 -3.22 -3.69 4.91
N MET A 353 -2.77 -4.80 4.33
CA MET A 353 -1.53 -4.84 3.58
C MET A 353 -1.83 -4.66 2.11
N ILE A 354 -1.22 -3.67 1.48
CA ILE A 354 -1.31 -3.42 0.04
C ILE A 354 0.00 -3.87 -0.58
N ILE A 355 -0.08 -4.76 -1.57
CA ILE A 355 1.09 -5.27 -2.29
C ILE A 355 0.79 -5.18 -3.78
N ALA A 356 1.57 -4.42 -4.53
CA ALA A 356 1.34 -4.23 -5.96
C ALA A 356 -0.09 -3.74 -6.29
N GLY A 357 -0.67 -2.91 -5.43
CA GLY A 357 -2.05 -2.44 -5.57
C GLY A 357 -3.13 -3.37 -4.98
N ASP A 358 -2.79 -4.62 -4.68
CA ASP A 358 -3.74 -5.60 -4.13
C ASP A 358 -3.85 -5.49 -2.61
N PRO A 359 -5.04 -5.20 -2.07
CA PRO A 359 -5.25 -5.06 -0.63
C PRO A 359 -5.67 -6.37 0.03
N TYR A 360 -5.05 -6.66 1.17
CA TYR A 360 -5.28 -7.80 2.04
C TYR A 360 -5.70 -7.28 3.42
N LEU A 361 -7.00 -7.32 3.73
CA LEU A 361 -7.52 -6.96 5.04
C LEU A 361 -7.49 -8.17 5.95
N PHE A 362 -6.88 -8.05 7.13
CA PHE A 362 -6.77 -9.13 8.10
C PHE A 362 -6.88 -8.64 9.54
N ILE A 363 -7.41 -9.48 10.41
CA ILE A 363 -7.46 -9.25 11.85
C ILE A 363 -6.20 -9.85 12.47
N MET A 364 -5.55 -9.14 13.39
CA MET A 364 -4.44 -9.70 14.17
C MET A 364 -4.98 -10.76 15.13
N PRO A 365 -4.70 -12.07 14.91
CA PRO A 365 -5.25 -13.12 15.75
C PRO A 365 -4.57 -13.20 17.11
N PHE A 366 -5.23 -13.82 18.08
CA PHE A 366 -4.68 -14.11 19.43
C PHE A 366 -4.31 -12.85 20.24
N CYS A 367 -4.91 -11.69 19.95
CA CYS A 367 -4.70 -10.52 20.79
C CYS A 367 -5.37 -10.68 22.15
N SER A 368 -4.63 -10.44 23.24
CA SER A 368 -5.13 -10.59 24.62
C SER A 368 -6.23 -9.60 24.99
N LEU A 369 -6.38 -8.50 24.24
CA LEU A 369 -7.43 -7.51 24.44
C LEU A 369 -8.73 -7.83 23.68
N ASP A 370 -8.74 -8.89 22.88
CA ASP A 370 -9.93 -9.31 22.14
C ASP A 370 -10.80 -10.24 22.96
N LYS A 371 -12.08 -9.89 23.04
CA LYS A 371 -13.11 -10.74 23.66
C LYS A 371 -13.44 -11.96 22.79
N TYR A 372 -13.28 -11.85 21.49
CA TYR A 372 -13.67 -12.86 20.49
C TYR A 372 -12.51 -13.20 19.56
N LYS A 373 -12.50 -14.44 19.06
CA LYS A 373 -11.48 -14.91 18.11
C LYS A 373 -11.79 -14.53 16.65
N PHE A 374 -12.94 -13.97 16.35
CA PHE A 374 -13.43 -13.58 15.02
C PHE A 374 -13.39 -14.71 13.96
N VAL A 375 -13.42 -15.96 14.39
CA VAL A 375 -13.39 -17.14 13.51
C VAL A 375 -14.79 -17.64 13.11
N GLY A 376 -15.84 -17.19 13.80
CA GLY A 376 -17.23 -17.55 13.52
C GLY A 376 -17.89 -16.51 12.60
N LYS A 377 -18.74 -16.99 11.66
CA LYS A 377 -19.41 -16.14 10.66
C LYS A 377 -20.10 -14.93 11.28
N SER A 378 -20.86 -15.11 12.35
CA SER A 378 -21.58 -13.99 13.02
C SER A 378 -20.65 -12.87 13.46
N ARG A 379 -19.45 -13.17 13.95
CA ARG A 379 -18.47 -12.16 14.38
C ARG A 379 -17.74 -11.52 13.21
N GLN A 380 -17.47 -12.31 12.18
CA GLN A 380 -16.94 -11.81 10.92
C GLN A 380 -17.91 -10.85 10.26
N ASP A 381 -19.19 -11.24 10.16
CA ASP A 381 -20.24 -10.40 9.57
C ASP A 381 -20.44 -9.11 10.38
N TYR A 382 -20.41 -9.18 11.71
CA TYR A 382 -20.49 -7.97 12.55
C TYR A 382 -19.35 -6.97 12.25
N PHE A 383 -18.11 -7.46 12.24
CA PHE A 383 -16.95 -6.65 11.89
C PHE A 383 -17.03 -6.12 10.45
N MET A 384 -17.29 -7.01 9.50
CA MET A 384 -17.35 -6.65 8.08
C MET A 384 -18.52 -5.75 7.71
N ASN A 385 -19.63 -5.78 8.44
CA ASN A 385 -20.73 -4.84 8.19
C ASN A 385 -20.31 -3.40 8.46
N GLY A 386 -19.52 -3.15 9.51
CA GLY A 386 -18.91 -1.84 9.73
C GLY A 386 -18.04 -1.42 8.54
N ILE A 387 -17.15 -2.32 8.09
CA ILE A 387 -16.26 -2.08 6.95
C ILE A 387 -17.04 -1.84 5.64
N LYS A 388 -18.05 -2.69 5.34
CA LYS A 388 -18.88 -2.57 4.12
C LYS A 388 -19.69 -1.28 4.09
N ASN A 389 -20.19 -0.85 5.24
CA ASN A 389 -20.91 0.43 5.34
C ASN A 389 -20.02 1.63 5.03
N MET A 390 -18.73 1.53 5.37
CA MET A 390 -17.73 2.53 5.01
C MET A 390 -17.38 2.49 3.52
N MET A 391 -17.12 1.28 3.01
CA MET A 391 -16.58 1.03 1.67
C MET A 391 -17.69 0.51 0.74
N GLN A 392 -18.75 1.31 0.56
CA GLN A 392 -19.83 0.98 -0.37
C GLN A 392 -19.27 0.76 -1.78
N ASN A 393 -19.81 -0.24 -2.48
CA ASN A 393 -19.40 -0.68 -3.82
C ASN A 393 -18.08 -1.48 -3.89
N ILE A 394 -17.46 -1.82 -2.75
CA ILE A 394 -16.31 -2.73 -2.73
C ILE A 394 -16.79 -4.13 -2.36
N GLN A 395 -16.47 -5.10 -3.20
CA GLN A 395 -16.74 -6.51 -2.93
C GLN A 395 -15.55 -7.12 -2.21
N PHE A 396 -15.80 -7.58 -0.97
CA PHE A 396 -14.80 -8.27 -0.16
C PHE A 396 -14.94 -9.78 -0.34
N GLN A 397 -13.86 -10.43 -0.71
CA GLN A 397 -13.80 -11.89 -0.86
C GLN A 397 -13.01 -12.48 0.31
N PRO A 398 -13.65 -13.25 1.21
CA PRO A 398 -12.94 -13.92 2.29
C PRO A 398 -12.11 -15.07 1.73
N ARG A 399 -10.85 -15.15 2.11
CA ARG A 399 -9.93 -16.25 1.80
C ARG A 399 -9.50 -16.96 3.09
N ASP A 400 -9.51 -18.28 3.07
CA ASP A 400 -9.06 -19.11 4.18
C ASP A 400 -7.57 -19.35 4.10
N TYR A 401 -6.84 -18.79 5.05
CA TYR A 401 -5.40 -19.00 5.21
C TYR A 401 -5.05 -19.90 6.41
N CYS A 402 -5.95 -20.80 6.84
CA CYS A 402 -5.68 -21.77 7.89
C CYS A 402 -4.86 -22.98 7.43
N GLY A 403 -4.75 -23.20 6.12
CA GLY A 403 -4.10 -24.38 5.53
C GLY A 403 -2.64 -24.48 5.90
N ILE A 404 -2.20 -25.67 6.35
CA ILE A 404 -0.83 -25.99 6.75
C ILE A 404 -0.05 -26.78 5.70
N SER A 405 -0.71 -27.20 4.63
CA SER A 405 -0.07 -27.87 3.49
C SER A 405 0.14 -26.90 2.36
N PRO A 406 1.25 -27.01 1.64
CA PRO A 406 1.48 -26.19 0.47
C PRO A 406 0.40 -26.38 -0.59
N ILE A 407 -0.04 -25.27 -1.17
CA ILE A 407 -0.94 -25.24 -2.32
C ILE A 407 -0.22 -24.68 -3.52
N LYS A 408 -0.71 -25.05 -4.70
CA LYS A 408 -0.15 -24.61 -5.97
C LYS A 408 -1.11 -23.62 -6.63
N THR A 409 -0.58 -22.47 -7.06
CA THR A 409 -1.37 -21.48 -7.78
C THR A 409 -1.38 -21.82 -9.27
N ARG A 410 -2.56 -21.71 -9.89
CA ARG A 410 -2.74 -21.92 -11.34
C ARG A 410 -2.97 -20.57 -12.00
N PHE A 411 -2.23 -20.30 -13.07
CA PHE A 411 -2.48 -19.18 -13.96
C PHE A 411 -3.07 -19.68 -15.27
N ARG A 412 -3.98 -18.89 -15.83
CA ARG A 412 -4.41 -19.04 -17.22
C ARG A 412 -4.09 -17.72 -17.92
N LEU A 413 -3.24 -17.80 -18.92
CA LEU A 413 -2.94 -16.68 -19.80
C LEU A 413 -3.54 -17.01 -21.17
N SER A 414 -4.28 -16.08 -21.73
CA SER A 414 -4.83 -16.19 -23.10
C SER A 414 -4.12 -15.15 -23.96
N PHE A 415 -3.55 -15.59 -25.06
CA PHE A 415 -2.88 -14.72 -26.02
C PHE A 415 -3.56 -14.85 -27.38
N GLU A 416 -3.65 -13.76 -28.15
CA GLU A 416 -3.91 -13.80 -29.58
C GLU A 416 -2.58 -14.01 -30.30
N ILE A 417 -2.56 -14.92 -31.28
CA ILE A 417 -1.37 -15.18 -32.08
C ILE A 417 -1.21 -14.04 -33.08
N PRO A 418 -0.11 -13.25 -33.03
CA PRO A 418 0.15 -12.26 -34.08
C PRO A 418 0.19 -12.88 -35.48
N PRO A 419 -0.31 -12.17 -36.49
CA PRO A 419 -0.36 -12.70 -37.90
C PRO A 419 1.02 -13.04 -38.49
N ASP A 420 2.08 -12.48 -37.93
CA ASP A 420 3.47 -12.58 -38.38
C ASP A 420 4.32 -13.54 -37.52
N CYS A 421 3.68 -14.40 -36.74
CA CYS A 421 4.39 -15.42 -35.97
C CYS A 421 4.98 -16.48 -36.92
N GLU A 422 6.30 -16.41 -37.19
CA GLU A 422 7.00 -17.32 -38.06
C GLU A 422 7.18 -18.72 -37.42
N GLU A 423 6.74 -19.77 -38.13
CA GLU A 423 7.10 -21.15 -37.81
C GLU A 423 8.60 -21.38 -38.08
N GLY A 424 9.33 -21.87 -37.10
CA GLY A 424 10.70 -22.36 -37.29
C GLY A 424 11.78 -21.76 -36.40
N ARG A 425 11.43 -21.03 -35.35
CA ARG A 425 12.39 -20.58 -34.29
C ARG A 425 12.41 -21.55 -33.12
N ASP A 426 13.57 -21.72 -32.49
CA ASP A 426 13.74 -22.55 -31.28
C ASP A 426 12.90 -22.10 -30.07
N TYR A 427 12.25 -20.93 -30.17
CA TYR A 427 11.35 -20.38 -29.15
C TYR A 427 10.43 -19.32 -29.74
N TYR A 428 9.26 -19.15 -29.11
CA TYR A 428 8.25 -18.15 -29.47
C TYR A 428 8.29 -17.02 -28.44
N ILE A 429 8.32 -15.79 -28.91
CA ILE A 429 8.26 -14.59 -28.06
C ILE A 429 6.96 -13.89 -28.35
N LEU A 430 6.09 -13.80 -27.35
CA LEU A 430 4.93 -12.94 -27.35
C LEU A 430 5.21 -11.72 -26.49
N GLU A 431 4.94 -10.55 -27.02
CA GLU A 431 5.06 -9.29 -26.30
C GLU A 431 3.66 -8.72 -26.08
N GLN A 432 3.35 -8.37 -24.85
CA GLN A 432 2.11 -7.72 -24.48
C GLN A 432 2.44 -6.45 -23.71
N GLU A 433 1.65 -5.40 -23.92
CA GLU A 433 1.67 -4.25 -23.03
C GLU A 433 1.49 -4.73 -21.61
N ALA A 434 2.27 -4.20 -20.67
CA ALA A 434 2.08 -4.53 -19.25
C ALA A 434 0.65 -4.13 -18.88
N PRO A 435 -0.25 -5.10 -18.65
CA PRO A 435 -1.66 -4.78 -18.49
C PRO A 435 -1.92 -4.10 -17.17
N SER A 436 -2.85 -3.17 -17.20
CA SER A 436 -3.65 -2.84 -16.04
C SER A 436 -4.62 -4.00 -15.79
N ALA A 437 -4.21 -5.02 -15.06
CA ALA A 437 -4.96 -6.18 -14.58
C ALA A 437 -5.43 -7.24 -15.62
N LEU A 438 -4.89 -8.43 -15.48
CA LEU A 438 -5.48 -9.67 -15.97
C LEU A 438 -5.29 -10.75 -14.89
N PHE A 439 -6.22 -10.82 -13.96
CA PHE A 439 -6.45 -12.06 -13.20
C PHE A 439 -7.96 -12.27 -13.11
N GLU A 440 -8.49 -13.05 -14.04
CA GLU A 440 -9.74 -13.75 -13.83
C GLU A 440 -9.42 -15.07 -13.09
N GLU A 441 -10.12 -15.33 -12.00
CA GLU A 441 -10.05 -16.53 -11.16
C GLU A 441 -10.46 -17.83 -11.89
#